data_b6be55b69cfd1d24e2161ab654d278a7
#
_entry.id   b6be55b69cfd1d24e2161ab654d278a7
#
_cell.length_a   1.000
_cell.length_b   1.000
_cell.length_c   1.000
_cell.angle_alpha   90.00
_cell.angle_beta   90.00
_cell.angle_gamma   90.00
#
_symmetry.space_group_name_H-M   'P 1'
#
loop_
_entity.id
_entity.type
_entity.pdbx_description
1 polymer ?
#
loop_
_entity_poly.entity_id
_entity_poly.type
_entity_poly.pdbx_seq_one_letter_code
_entity_poly.pdbx_strand_id
1 'polypeptide(L)'
;PVYYSMDTTKLASAITKHTKAVIAVHLQGQMCDMENLEAICQEHGLHLIEDCAQSHFSEYKGTRAGLRGIAGSFSFYPGKNLGAYGDAGCIVSNNSELAEKCKMYARHGALKKHQHQMEGINSRMDGLQAAILSAKLPYILQWTESRIQNAGLYHQYLQNIPKVILPATRPGTKHTWHLYVIRVKNRTALMEFLHEKGIETAIHYPTALPNLPAYHYLNYKASDFPVASKFQDEILSLPMYPELTEEMIAYIANAIGSFYAS
;
A
#
# COMPACT_ATOMS: atom_id res chain seq x y z
N PRO A 1 -0.43 -11.27 -10.49
CA PRO A 1 -0.84 -12.19 -9.41
C PRO A 1 0.25 -12.44 -8.35
N VAL A 2 1.52 -12.13 -8.63
CA VAL A 2 2.64 -12.45 -7.72
C VAL A 2 2.90 -11.30 -6.73
N TYR A 3 2.91 -10.06 -7.20
CA TYR A 3 3.35 -8.90 -6.44
C TYR A 3 2.22 -7.96 -5.99
N TYR A 4 0.96 -8.33 -6.18
CA TYR A 4 -0.24 -7.54 -5.82
C TYR A 4 -0.26 -6.12 -6.39
N SER A 5 0.45 -5.89 -7.47
CA SER A 5 0.54 -4.59 -8.16
C SER A 5 -0.11 -4.67 -9.54
N MET A 6 -0.26 -3.52 -10.19
CA MET A 6 -0.75 -3.40 -11.55
C MET A 6 0.02 -4.31 -12.51
N ASP A 7 -0.69 -5.00 -13.38
CA ASP A 7 -0.13 -5.81 -14.46
C ASP A 7 0.25 -4.90 -15.64
N THR A 8 1.51 -4.56 -15.74
CA THR A 8 2.02 -3.64 -16.76
C THR A 8 1.89 -4.21 -18.18
N THR A 9 1.83 -5.54 -18.33
CA THR A 9 1.65 -6.18 -19.66
C THR A 9 0.28 -5.90 -20.26
N LYS A 10 -0.71 -5.54 -19.45
CA LYS A 10 -2.08 -5.22 -19.86
C LYS A 10 -2.36 -3.73 -19.93
N LEU A 11 -1.45 -2.89 -19.42
CA LEU A 11 -1.69 -1.46 -19.29
C LEU A 11 -1.85 -0.80 -20.65
N ALA A 12 -0.97 -1.06 -21.61
CA ALA A 12 -1.02 -0.44 -22.93
C ALA A 12 -2.37 -0.68 -23.65
N SER A 13 -2.92 -1.90 -23.53
CA SER A 13 -4.23 -2.23 -24.13
C SER A 13 -5.43 -1.56 -23.44
N ALA A 14 -5.26 -1.08 -22.22
CA ALA A 14 -6.29 -0.36 -21.46
C ALA A 14 -6.29 1.16 -21.71
N ILE A 15 -5.25 1.69 -22.36
CA ILE A 15 -5.13 3.12 -22.66
C ILE A 15 -6.09 3.50 -23.78
N THR A 16 -6.80 4.60 -23.58
CA THR A 16 -7.73 5.19 -24.57
C THR A 16 -7.40 6.67 -24.78
N LYS A 17 -8.04 7.30 -25.76
CA LYS A 17 -7.93 8.77 -25.98
C LYS A 17 -8.36 9.63 -24.77
N HIS A 18 -9.05 9.04 -23.81
CA HIS A 18 -9.52 9.70 -22.60
C HIS A 18 -8.56 9.49 -21.40
N THR A 19 -7.63 8.58 -21.51
CA THR A 19 -6.63 8.31 -20.45
C THR A 19 -5.71 9.53 -20.32
N LYS A 20 -5.51 10.02 -19.10
CA LYS A 20 -4.67 11.18 -18.79
C LYS A 20 -3.54 10.84 -17.84
N ALA A 21 -3.75 9.87 -16.98
CA ALA A 21 -2.77 9.47 -15.99
C ALA A 21 -2.90 7.98 -15.62
N VAL A 22 -1.82 7.44 -15.11
CA VAL A 22 -1.75 6.13 -14.44
C VAL A 22 -1.45 6.36 -12.97
N ILE A 23 -2.23 5.74 -12.08
CA ILE A 23 -1.98 5.76 -10.64
C ILE A 23 -1.38 4.41 -10.24
N ALA A 24 -0.11 4.42 -9.87
CA ALA A 24 0.62 3.25 -9.40
C ALA A 24 0.46 3.12 -7.89
N VAL A 25 -0.36 2.17 -7.43
CA VAL A 25 -0.53 1.90 -5.99
C VAL A 25 0.54 0.95 -5.50
N HIS A 26 1.41 1.42 -4.62
CA HIS A 26 2.48 0.64 -3.98
C HIS A 26 1.92 -0.13 -2.78
N LEU A 27 1.14 -1.17 -3.09
CA LEU A 27 0.33 -1.89 -2.11
C LEU A 27 1.22 -2.65 -1.11
N GLN A 28 0.79 -2.70 0.15
CA GLN A 28 1.41 -3.45 1.25
C GLN A 28 2.84 -3.01 1.62
N GLY A 29 3.40 -1.99 0.96
CA GLY A 29 4.77 -1.51 1.17
C GLY A 29 5.75 -1.92 0.06
N GLN A 30 5.25 -2.45 -1.06
CA GLN A 30 6.05 -2.83 -2.21
C GLN A 30 5.76 -1.95 -3.42
N MET A 31 6.80 -1.40 -4.04
CA MET A 31 6.64 -0.59 -5.25
C MET A 31 6.21 -1.44 -6.45
N CYS A 32 5.42 -0.82 -7.32
CA CYS A 32 5.05 -1.37 -8.62
C CYS A 32 6.27 -1.59 -9.52
N ASP A 33 6.06 -2.16 -10.70
CA ASP A 33 7.05 -2.26 -11.76
C ASP A 33 7.23 -0.89 -12.41
N MET A 34 8.02 -0.03 -11.76
CA MET A 34 8.12 1.37 -12.13
C MET A 34 8.77 1.59 -13.49
N GLU A 35 9.76 0.79 -13.89
CA GLU A 35 10.40 0.94 -15.19
C GLU A 35 9.42 0.76 -16.34
N ASN A 36 8.62 -0.31 -16.29
CA ASN A 36 7.61 -0.56 -17.32
C ASN A 36 6.49 0.50 -17.26
N LEU A 37 6.08 0.94 -16.07
CA LEU A 37 5.07 2.00 -15.94
C LEU A 37 5.57 3.34 -16.51
N GLU A 38 6.80 3.73 -16.20
CA GLU A 38 7.42 4.95 -16.73
C GLU A 38 7.53 4.90 -18.26
N ALA A 39 8.03 3.79 -18.81
CA ALA A 39 8.17 3.62 -20.24
C ALA A 39 6.82 3.74 -20.97
N ILE A 40 5.78 3.05 -20.49
CA ILE A 40 4.43 3.11 -21.07
C ILE A 40 3.84 4.52 -20.93
N CYS A 41 3.96 5.16 -19.78
CA CYS A 41 3.46 6.52 -19.58
C CYS A 41 4.16 7.52 -20.50
N GLN A 42 5.47 7.40 -20.68
CA GLN A 42 6.25 8.24 -21.58
C GLN A 42 5.84 8.05 -23.06
N GLU A 43 5.70 6.80 -23.50
CA GLU A 43 5.29 6.45 -24.87
C GLU A 43 3.92 7.03 -25.23
N HIS A 44 2.99 7.02 -24.26
CA HIS A 44 1.61 7.47 -24.48
C HIS A 44 1.33 8.91 -24.01
N GLY A 45 2.34 9.65 -23.55
CA GLY A 45 2.19 11.04 -23.09
C GLY A 45 1.30 11.16 -21.84
N LEU A 46 1.33 10.16 -20.93
CA LEU A 46 0.52 10.09 -19.72
C LEU A 46 1.31 10.54 -18.49
N HIS A 47 0.59 11.07 -17.52
CA HIS A 47 1.16 11.34 -16.19
C HIS A 47 1.19 10.05 -15.37
N LEU A 48 2.33 9.79 -14.71
CA LEU A 48 2.46 8.73 -13.71
C LEU A 48 2.36 9.35 -12.33
N ILE A 49 1.42 8.87 -11.51
CA ILE A 49 1.19 9.28 -10.12
C ILE A 49 1.45 8.06 -9.23
N GLU A 50 2.13 8.26 -8.12
CA GLU A 50 2.40 7.19 -7.16
C GLU A 50 1.48 7.32 -5.94
N ASP A 51 0.67 6.28 -5.67
CA ASP A 51 -0.01 6.14 -4.39
C ASP A 51 0.94 5.40 -3.43
N CYS A 52 1.54 6.19 -2.55
CA CYS A 52 2.52 5.74 -1.55
C CYS A 52 1.89 5.56 -0.16
N ALA A 53 0.57 5.51 -0.06
CA ALA A 53 -0.12 5.45 1.24
C ALA A 53 0.28 4.25 2.11
N GLN A 54 0.85 3.20 1.53
CA GLN A 54 1.34 2.01 2.24
C GLN A 54 2.85 1.79 2.10
N SER A 55 3.59 2.70 1.47
CA SER A 55 4.97 2.45 1.03
C SER A 55 5.97 3.51 1.48
N HIS A 56 5.81 4.02 2.71
CA HIS A 56 6.77 4.95 3.31
C HIS A 56 8.18 4.37 3.26
N PHE A 57 9.11 5.09 2.60
CA PHE A 57 10.51 4.71 2.45
C PHE A 57 10.77 3.37 1.72
N SER A 58 9.78 2.80 1.01
CA SER A 58 10.06 1.72 0.08
C SER A 58 10.89 2.21 -1.09
N GLU A 59 11.66 1.31 -1.71
CA GLU A 59 12.56 1.65 -2.80
C GLU A 59 12.39 0.67 -3.96
N TYR A 60 12.59 1.17 -5.17
CA TYR A 60 12.74 0.37 -6.38
C TYR A 60 14.03 0.77 -7.09
N LYS A 61 15.00 -0.16 -7.18
CA LYS A 61 16.34 0.07 -7.73
C LYS A 61 17.01 1.34 -7.17
N GLY A 62 16.94 1.50 -5.85
CA GLY A 62 17.57 2.62 -5.12
C GLY A 62 16.81 3.94 -5.15
N THR A 63 15.68 4.04 -5.87
CA THR A 63 14.84 5.24 -5.85
C THR A 63 13.65 5.03 -4.92
N ARG A 64 13.40 5.97 -4.01
CA ARG A 64 12.30 5.91 -3.05
C ARG A 64 10.96 6.15 -3.73
N ALA A 65 9.92 5.52 -3.17
CA ALA A 65 8.53 5.75 -3.55
C ALA A 65 8.17 7.24 -3.47
N GLY A 66 7.39 7.70 -4.44
CA GLY A 66 6.94 9.08 -4.59
C GLY A 66 7.91 9.97 -5.39
N LEU A 67 9.05 9.44 -5.86
CA LEU A 67 10.07 10.22 -6.58
C LEU A 67 10.20 9.86 -8.07
N ARG A 68 9.45 8.88 -8.55
CA ARG A 68 9.53 8.40 -9.94
C ARG A 68 8.39 8.94 -10.81
N GLY A 69 7.21 9.15 -10.24
CA GLY A 69 6.09 9.80 -10.91
C GLY A 69 6.16 11.32 -10.84
N ILE A 70 5.16 11.97 -11.48
CA ILE A 70 5.02 13.44 -11.40
C ILE A 70 4.70 13.89 -9.98
N ALA A 71 4.05 13.04 -9.19
CA ALA A 71 3.75 13.24 -7.78
C ALA A 71 3.58 11.90 -7.05
N GLY A 72 3.88 11.87 -5.75
CA GLY A 72 3.56 10.80 -4.83
C GLY A 72 2.67 11.28 -3.70
N SER A 73 1.61 10.52 -3.39
CA SER A 73 0.70 10.79 -2.27
C SER A 73 0.98 9.85 -1.11
N PHE A 74 1.10 10.40 0.09
CA PHE A 74 1.34 9.64 1.33
C PHE A 74 0.20 9.83 2.31
N SER A 75 -0.21 8.76 2.95
CA SER A 75 -1.15 8.77 4.07
C SER A 75 -0.38 8.65 5.38
N PHE A 76 -0.73 9.49 6.34
CA PHE A 76 -0.25 9.39 7.73
C PHE A 76 -1.38 8.98 8.68
N TYR A 77 -2.42 8.29 8.17
CA TYR A 77 -3.43 7.67 9.02
C TYR A 77 -2.76 6.86 10.15
N PRO A 78 -3.31 6.81 11.37
CA PRO A 78 -2.64 6.22 12.54
C PRO A 78 -2.04 4.83 12.35
N GLY A 79 -2.68 3.97 11.56
CA GLY A 79 -2.21 2.61 11.25
C GLY A 79 -1.08 2.52 10.22
N LYS A 80 -0.61 3.62 9.64
CA LYS A 80 0.48 3.61 8.65
C LYS A 80 1.85 3.46 9.31
N ASN A 81 2.85 3.00 8.55
CA ASN A 81 4.23 2.84 9.06
C ASN A 81 4.76 4.13 9.70
N LEU A 82 4.39 5.28 9.13
CA LEU A 82 4.55 6.59 9.75
C LEU A 82 3.14 7.17 9.94
N GLY A 83 2.55 6.93 11.12
CA GLY A 83 1.18 7.34 11.45
C GLY A 83 1.14 8.52 12.40
N ALA A 84 0.26 9.50 12.12
CA ALA A 84 -0.15 10.55 13.05
C ALA A 84 -1.13 9.99 14.11
N TYR A 85 -1.75 10.84 14.91
CA TYR A 85 -2.82 10.46 15.85
C TYR A 85 -4.21 10.93 15.37
N GLY A 86 -4.36 11.04 14.06
CA GLY A 86 -5.58 11.39 13.35
C GLY A 86 -5.30 11.42 11.85
N ASP A 87 -6.24 11.95 11.08
CA ASP A 87 -6.06 12.06 9.63
C ASP A 87 -4.96 13.05 9.27
N ALA A 88 -4.03 12.59 8.45
CA ALA A 88 -2.95 13.40 7.89
C ALA A 88 -2.42 12.75 6.61
N GLY A 89 -1.79 13.54 5.77
CA GLY A 89 -1.14 13.08 4.54
C GLY A 89 -0.30 14.19 3.91
N CYS A 90 0.45 13.83 2.89
CA CYS A 90 1.16 14.81 2.08
C CYS A 90 1.26 14.37 0.63
N ILE A 91 1.55 15.34 -0.23
CA ILE A 91 1.96 15.13 -1.62
C ILE A 91 3.42 15.58 -1.73
N VAL A 92 4.23 14.76 -2.39
CA VAL A 92 5.60 15.11 -2.78
C VAL A 92 5.70 15.18 -4.30
N SER A 93 6.51 16.10 -4.82
CA SER A 93 6.75 16.24 -6.26
C SER A 93 8.09 16.92 -6.50
N ASN A 94 8.78 16.51 -7.56
CA ASN A 94 9.94 17.21 -8.10
C ASN A 94 9.53 18.38 -9.03
N ASN A 95 8.24 18.52 -9.36
CA ASN A 95 7.69 19.63 -10.13
C ASN A 95 7.20 20.72 -9.16
N SER A 96 7.97 21.82 -9.07
CA SER A 96 7.70 22.94 -8.16
C SER A 96 6.35 23.63 -8.47
N GLU A 97 5.98 23.76 -9.74
CA GLU A 97 4.69 24.37 -10.14
C GLU A 97 3.53 23.50 -9.68
N LEU A 98 3.60 22.18 -9.87
CA LEU A 98 2.59 21.25 -9.38
C LEU A 98 2.50 21.28 -7.84
N ALA A 99 3.63 21.27 -7.14
CA ALA A 99 3.67 21.34 -5.68
C ALA A 99 3.04 22.64 -5.17
N GLU A 100 3.29 23.77 -5.83
CA GLU A 100 2.69 25.06 -5.49
C GLU A 100 1.17 25.07 -5.73
N LYS A 101 0.72 24.52 -6.86
CA LYS A 101 -0.72 24.34 -7.17
C LYS A 101 -1.43 23.46 -6.13
N CYS A 102 -0.83 22.32 -5.77
CA CYS A 102 -1.37 21.45 -4.72
C CYS A 102 -1.46 22.18 -3.37
N LYS A 103 -0.41 22.90 -2.98
CA LYS A 103 -0.40 23.71 -1.76
C LYS A 103 -1.48 24.82 -1.78
N MET A 104 -1.65 25.46 -2.92
CA MET A 104 -2.67 26.50 -3.11
C MET A 104 -4.07 25.89 -3.03
N TYR A 105 -4.34 24.80 -3.72
CA TYR A 105 -5.61 24.09 -3.73
C TYR A 105 -6.03 23.65 -2.32
N ALA A 106 -5.11 23.07 -1.55
CA ALA A 106 -5.35 22.63 -0.17
C ALA A 106 -5.60 23.78 0.82
N ARG A 107 -5.41 25.04 0.40
CA ARG A 107 -5.54 26.26 1.22
C ARG A 107 -6.56 27.23 0.67
N HIS A 108 -7.71 26.70 0.24
CA HIS A 108 -8.81 27.49 -0.34
C HIS A 108 -8.42 28.27 -1.61
N GLY A 109 -7.46 27.76 -2.38
CA GLY A 109 -7.00 28.41 -3.61
C GLY A 109 -6.06 29.60 -3.39
N ALA A 110 -5.41 29.73 -2.21
CA ALA A 110 -4.56 30.86 -1.87
C ALA A 110 -3.23 30.46 -1.24
N LEU A 111 -2.13 31.07 -1.67
CA LEU A 111 -0.84 31.01 -1.00
C LEU A 111 -0.67 32.11 0.05
N LYS A 112 -1.26 33.29 -0.20
CA LYS A 112 -1.31 34.42 0.74
C LYS A 112 -2.75 34.60 1.22
N LYS A 113 -2.90 34.94 2.51
CA LYS A 113 -4.20 35.15 3.12
C LYS A 113 -5.02 36.16 2.31
N HIS A 114 -6.29 35.85 2.04
CA HIS A 114 -7.24 36.65 1.26
C HIS A 114 -6.89 36.91 -0.22
N GLN A 115 -5.88 36.22 -0.77
CA GLN A 115 -5.52 36.32 -2.19
C GLN A 115 -5.78 34.98 -2.89
N HIS A 116 -7.06 34.67 -3.14
CA HIS A 116 -7.49 33.43 -3.79
C HIS A 116 -7.30 33.56 -5.30
N GLN A 117 -6.51 32.66 -5.88
CA GLN A 117 -6.17 32.67 -7.32
C GLN A 117 -6.91 31.57 -8.08
N MET A 118 -7.47 30.58 -7.37
CA MET A 118 -8.23 29.46 -7.92
C MET A 118 -9.22 28.96 -6.86
N GLU A 119 -10.16 28.14 -7.26
CA GLU A 119 -10.98 27.37 -6.34
C GLU A 119 -10.12 26.37 -5.55
N GLY A 120 -10.51 26.08 -4.32
CA GLY A 120 -9.75 25.17 -3.48
C GLY A 120 -10.56 24.62 -2.31
N ILE A 121 -9.92 23.77 -1.54
CA ILE A 121 -10.51 23.08 -0.39
C ILE A 121 -9.72 23.39 0.89
N ASN A 122 -10.29 23.03 2.02
CA ASN A 122 -9.54 22.96 3.27
C ASN A 122 -8.98 21.54 3.45
N SER A 123 -7.72 21.36 3.08
CA SER A 123 -7.02 20.07 3.21
C SER A 123 -5.59 20.29 3.72
N ARG A 124 -5.50 20.77 4.97
CA ARG A 124 -4.24 21.08 5.64
C ARG A 124 -3.97 20.04 6.73
N MET A 125 -2.70 19.83 7.02
CA MET A 125 -2.29 19.04 8.18
C MET A 125 -2.33 19.95 9.42
N ASP A 126 -2.94 19.47 10.50
CA ASP A 126 -2.92 20.17 11.79
C ASP A 126 -1.52 20.18 12.39
N GLY A 127 -1.16 21.27 13.06
CA GLY A 127 0.15 21.42 13.70
C GLY A 127 0.43 20.32 14.74
N LEU A 128 -0.59 19.84 15.45
CA LEU A 128 -0.47 18.71 16.38
C LEU A 128 -0.05 17.43 15.66
N GLN A 129 -0.69 17.09 14.55
CA GLN A 129 -0.34 15.92 13.75
C GLN A 129 1.07 16.03 13.18
N ALA A 130 1.44 17.22 12.71
CA ALA A 130 2.81 17.47 12.23
C ALA A 130 3.87 17.31 13.33
N ALA A 131 3.59 17.74 14.54
CA ALA A 131 4.49 17.57 15.69
C ALA A 131 4.68 16.08 16.05
N ILE A 132 3.59 15.30 16.06
CA ILE A 132 3.63 13.86 16.28
C ILE A 132 4.48 13.15 15.20
N LEU A 133 4.24 13.49 13.93
CA LEU A 133 5.01 12.93 12.82
C LEU A 133 6.49 13.31 12.91
N SER A 134 6.81 14.55 13.28
CA SER A 134 8.19 15.01 13.47
C SER A 134 8.91 14.25 14.59
N ALA A 135 8.21 13.91 15.67
CA ALA A 135 8.75 13.11 16.75
C ALA A 135 9.02 11.64 16.34
N LYS A 136 8.18 11.07 15.45
CA LYS A 136 8.29 9.67 14.97
C LYS A 136 9.26 9.51 13.80
N LEU A 137 9.40 10.52 12.96
CA LEU A 137 10.17 10.45 11.71
C LEU A 137 11.62 9.97 11.87
N PRO A 138 12.38 10.34 12.92
CA PRO A 138 13.74 9.84 13.12
C PRO A 138 13.84 8.31 13.29
N TYR A 139 12.77 7.65 13.71
CA TYR A 139 12.75 6.21 14.00
C TYR A 139 12.26 5.35 12.84
N ILE A 140 11.67 5.96 11.79
CA ILE A 140 10.96 5.21 10.74
C ILE A 140 11.85 4.21 9.99
N LEU A 141 13.12 4.55 9.76
CA LEU A 141 14.05 3.64 9.08
C LEU A 141 14.37 2.43 9.94
N GLN A 142 14.57 2.62 11.23
CA GLN A 142 14.78 1.52 12.19
C GLN A 142 13.53 0.62 12.24
N TRP A 143 12.33 1.18 12.36
CA TRP A 143 11.09 0.42 12.33
C TRP A 143 10.89 -0.35 11.03
N THR A 144 11.31 0.24 9.91
CA THR A 144 11.27 -0.44 8.60
C THR A 144 12.19 -1.67 8.58
N GLU A 145 13.42 -1.56 9.09
CA GLU A 145 14.34 -2.71 9.18
C GLU A 145 13.79 -3.80 10.11
N SER A 146 13.18 -3.45 11.26
CA SER A 146 12.50 -4.43 12.11
C SER A 146 11.37 -5.16 11.37
N ARG A 147 10.54 -4.44 10.59
CA ARG A 147 9.50 -5.07 9.76
C ARG A 147 10.07 -6.00 8.70
N ILE A 148 11.19 -5.66 8.08
CA ILE A 148 11.88 -6.51 7.10
C ILE A 148 12.38 -7.79 7.77
N GLN A 149 12.99 -7.69 8.95
CA GLN A 149 13.44 -8.85 9.73
C GLN A 149 12.24 -9.75 10.11
N ASN A 150 11.16 -9.16 10.63
CA ASN A 150 9.94 -9.87 10.99
C ASN A 150 9.31 -10.59 9.79
N ALA A 151 9.32 -9.97 8.61
CA ALA A 151 8.85 -10.61 7.39
C ALA A 151 9.73 -11.80 6.99
N GLY A 152 11.05 -11.70 7.19
CA GLY A 152 11.99 -12.81 7.00
C GLY A 152 11.67 -13.99 7.92
N LEU A 153 11.39 -13.72 9.20
CA LEU A 153 10.99 -14.75 10.17
C LEU A 153 9.66 -15.41 9.78
N TYR A 154 8.65 -14.62 9.38
CA TYR A 154 7.41 -15.19 8.84
C TYR A 154 7.65 -16.12 7.65
N HIS A 155 8.50 -15.72 6.69
CA HIS A 155 8.87 -16.58 5.57
C HIS A 155 9.50 -17.89 6.05
N GLN A 156 10.46 -17.80 6.97
CA GLN A 156 11.15 -18.97 7.53
C GLN A 156 10.18 -19.95 8.19
N TYR A 157 9.27 -19.47 9.04
CA TYR A 157 8.36 -20.33 9.79
C TYR A 157 7.17 -20.85 8.97
N LEU A 158 6.71 -20.11 7.95
CA LEU A 158 5.51 -20.45 7.19
C LEU A 158 5.79 -21.22 5.90
N GLN A 159 7.04 -21.20 5.36
CA GLN A 159 7.37 -21.75 4.04
C GLN A 159 7.05 -23.26 3.86
N ASN A 160 7.01 -24.01 4.95
CA ASN A 160 6.75 -25.45 4.94
C ASN A 160 5.27 -25.80 5.19
N ILE A 161 4.37 -24.83 5.25
CA ILE A 161 2.92 -25.06 5.40
C ILE A 161 2.29 -25.06 4.01
N PRO A 162 1.94 -26.24 3.43
CA PRO A 162 1.59 -26.35 1.99
C PRO A 162 0.34 -25.57 1.57
N LYS A 163 -0.55 -25.25 2.51
CA LYS A 163 -1.81 -24.54 2.25
C LYS A 163 -1.69 -23.01 2.38
N VAL A 164 -0.48 -22.52 2.67
CA VAL A 164 -0.18 -21.08 2.83
C VAL A 164 0.66 -20.62 1.64
N ILE A 165 0.18 -19.61 0.94
CA ILE A 165 0.93 -18.94 -0.13
C ILE A 165 1.50 -17.66 0.43
N LEU A 166 2.82 -17.57 0.48
CA LEU A 166 3.55 -16.43 1.03
C LEU A 166 3.60 -15.26 0.03
N PRO A 167 3.67 -14.01 0.52
CA PRO A 167 3.92 -12.86 -0.34
C PRO A 167 5.34 -12.90 -0.93
N ALA A 168 5.48 -12.47 -2.18
CA ALA A 168 6.77 -12.40 -2.86
C ALA A 168 7.28 -10.97 -2.93
N THR A 169 8.58 -10.77 -2.79
CA THR A 169 9.24 -9.48 -3.01
C THR A 169 9.75 -9.40 -4.45
N ARG A 170 9.40 -8.31 -5.14
CA ARG A 170 9.89 -8.02 -6.49
C ARG A 170 11.41 -7.76 -6.45
N PRO A 171 12.20 -8.33 -7.36
CA PRO A 171 13.62 -8.03 -7.46
C PRO A 171 13.89 -6.53 -7.60
N GLY A 172 14.91 -6.05 -6.89
CA GLY A 172 15.28 -4.64 -6.87
C GLY A 172 14.40 -3.74 -5.98
N THR A 173 13.44 -4.32 -5.23
CA THR A 173 12.55 -3.57 -4.33
C THR A 173 13.01 -3.71 -2.87
N LYS A 174 13.08 -2.61 -2.13
CA LYS A 174 13.06 -2.61 -0.67
C LYS A 174 11.59 -2.55 -0.22
N HIS A 175 11.04 -3.71 0.14
CA HIS A 175 9.67 -3.83 0.63
C HIS A 175 9.59 -3.41 2.10
N THR A 176 8.75 -2.44 2.44
CA THR A 176 8.67 -1.89 3.81
C THR A 176 7.64 -2.57 4.70
N TRP A 177 7.00 -3.61 4.19
CA TRP A 177 6.11 -4.50 4.92
C TRP A 177 5.10 -3.75 5.81
N HIS A 178 4.36 -2.83 5.20
CA HIS A 178 3.21 -2.23 5.85
C HIS A 178 2.22 -3.30 6.33
N LEU A 179 2.01 -4.30 5.49
CA LEU A 179 1.22 -5.49 5.78
C LEU A 179 2.02 -6.73 5.39
N TYR A 180 1.87 -7.81 6.14
CA TYR A 180 2.30 -9.15 5.76
C TYR A 180 1.07 -9.96 5.38
N VAL A 181 0.83 -10.13 4.09
CA VAL A 181 -0.40 -10.72 3.55
C VAL A 181 -0.12 -12.07 2.93
N ILE A 182 -0.64 -13.12 3.56
CA ILE A 182 -0.63 -14.48 3.01
C ILE A 182 -1.93 -14.74 2.21
N ARG A 183 -1.92 -15.76 1.38
CA ARG A 183 -3.15 -16.30 0.80
C ARG A 183 -3.39 -17.71 1.31
N VAL A 184 -4.63 -17.97 1.68
CA VAL A 184 -5.05 -19.23 2.30
C VAL A 184 -6.43 -19.64 1.80
N LYS A 185 -6.69 -20.93 1.79
CA LYS A 185 -8.04 -21.48 1.67
C LYS A 185 -8.67 -21.55 3.06
N ASN A 186 -10.01 -21.51 3.11
CA ASN A 186 -10.77 -21.54 4.36
C ASN A 186 -10.43 -20.38 5.31
N ARG A 187 -10.19 -19.20 4.74
CA ARG A 187 -9.74 -17.99 5.45
C ARG A 187 -10.59 -17.70 6.69
N THR A 188 -11.93 -17.72 6.58
CA THR A 188 -12.83 -17.39 7.69
C THR A 188 -12.61 -18.34 8.88
N ALA A 189 -12.59 -19.64 8.66
CA ALA A 189 -12.33 -20.62 9.71
C ALA A 189 -10.94 -20.45 10.33
N LEU A 190 -9.92 -20.13 9.51
CA LEU A 190 -8.58 -19.83 10.04
C LEU A 190 -8.58 -18.55 10.90
N MET A 191 -9.29 -17.51 10.51
CA MET A 191 -9.42 -16.27 11.29
C MET A 191 -10.06 -16.52 12.64
N GLU A 192 -11.16 -17.27 12.68
CA GLU A 192 -11.85 -17.66 13.92
C GLU A 192 -10.91 -18.46 14.84
N PHE A 193 -10.23 -19.47 14.31
CA PHE A 193 -9.27 -20.27 15.05
C PHE A 193 -8.09 -19.45 15.62
N LEU A 194 -7.56 -18.50 14.83
CA LEU A 194 -6.49 -17.61 15.30
C LEU A 194 -6.99 -16.65 16.38
N HIS A 195 -8.20 -16.12 16.21
CA HIS A 195 -8.83 -15.24 17.20
C HIS A 195 -9.01 -15.94 18.56
N GLU A 196 -9.46 -17.22 18.57
CA GLU A 196 -9.54 -18.03 19.80
C GLU A 196 -8.21 -18.23 20.50
N LYS A 197 -7.10 -18.11 19.77
CA LYS A 197 -5.73 -18.14 20.28
C LYS A 197 -5.15 -16.75 20.63
N GLY A 198 -5.97 -15.71 20.61
CA GLY A 198 -5.55 -14.34 20.89
C GLY A 198 -4.72 -13.71 19.75
N ILE A 199 -4.80 -14.25 18.53
CA ILE A 199 -4.09 -13.73 17.36
C ILE A 199 -5.09 -12.96 16.49
N GLU A 200 -4.98 -11.63 16.50
CA GLU A 200 -5.80 -10.77 15.65
C GLU A 200 -5.29 -10.75 14.22
N THR A 201 -6.21 -10.89 13.27
CA THR A 201 -5.92 -10.84 11.82
C THR A 201 -6.88 -9.89 11.14
N ALA A 202 -6.54 -9.47 9.90
CA ALA A 202 -7.38 -8.55 9.14
C ALA A 202 -7.37 -8.92 7.64
N ILE A 203 -8.30 -8.32 6.89
CA ILE A 203 -8.38 -8.50 5.44
C ILE A 203 -8.18 -7.14 4.75
N HIS A 204 -7.13 -7.02 3.97
CA HIS A 204 -6.83 -5.80 3.22
C HIS A 204 -6.74 -6.09 1.71
N TYR A 205 -7.93 -6.07 0.97
CA TYR A 205 -9.26 -5.67 1.44
C TYR A 205 -10.30 -6.75 1.11
N PRO A 206 -11.45 -6.81 1.83
CA PRO A 206 -12.40 -7.92 1.68
C PRO A 206 -13.14 -7.90 0.34
N THR A 207 -13.17 -6.76 -0.35
CA THR A 207 -13.80 -6.61 -1.65
C THR A 207 -12.83 -5.89 -2.58
N ALA A 208 -12.56 -6.47 -3.75
CA ALA A 208 -11.77 -5.82 -4.79
C ALA A 208 -12.50 -4.56 -5.30
N LEU A 209 -11.75 -3.48 -5.57
CA LEU A 209 -12.31 -2.19 -5.99
C LEU A 209 -13.41 -2.30 -7.07
N PRO A 210 -13.20 -3.06 -8.19
CA PRO A 210 -14.22 -3.15 -9.24
C PRO A 210 -15.50 -3.84 -8.78
N ASN A 211 -15.45 -4.62 -7.70
CA ASN A 211 -16.60 -5.36 -7.16
C ASN A 211 -17.36 -4.57 -6.08
N LEU A 212 -16.90 -3.36 -5.73
CA LEU A 212 -17.59 -2.52 -4.74
C LEU A 212 -18.92 -1.98 -5.29
N PRO A 213 -19.99 -1.93 -4.47
CA PRO A 213 -21.26 -1.32 -4.86
C PRO A 213 -21.12 0.10 -5.41
N ALA A 214 -20.19 0.88 -4.89
CA ALA A 214 -19.88 2.24 -5.33
C ALA A 214 -19.50 2.35 -6.83
N TYR A 215 -19.06 1.26 -7.43
CA TYR A 215 -18.62 1.20 -8.83
C TYR A 215 -19.55 0.38 -9.73
N HIS A 216 -20.72 -0.06 -9.26
CA HIS A 216 -21.67 -0.83 -10.06
C HIS A 216 -22.11 -0.09 -11.34
N TYR A 217 -22.10 1.24 -11.34
CA TYR A 217 -22.42 2.04 -12.52
C TYR A 217 -21.47 1.84 -13.70
N LEU A 218 -20.24 1.29 -13.46
CA LEU A 218 -19.28 0.95 -14.51
C LEU A 218 -19.59 -0.40 -15.17
N ASN A 219 -20.55 -1.17 -14.66
CA ASN A 219 -21.00 -2.46 -15.18
C ASN A 219 -19.89 -3.52 -15.31
N TYR A 220 -18.82 -3.43 -14.52
CA TYR A 220 -17.79 -4.45 -14.46
C TYR A 220 -18.30 -5.76 -13.85
N LYS A 221 -17.77 -6.87 -14.37
CA LYS A 221 -17.99 -8.21 -13.84
C LYS A 221 -16.72 -8.71 -13.14
N ALA A 222 -16.87 -9.62 -12.19
CA ALA A 222 -15.73 -10.25 -11.51
C ALA A 222 -14.77 -10.93 -12.50
N SER A 223 -15.29 -11.42 -13.65
CA SER A 223 -14.50 -12.01 -14.74
C SER A 223 -13.57 -11.01 -15.44
N ASP A 224 -13.85 -9.70 -15.39
CA ASP A 224 -13.01 -8.67 -16.00
C ASP A 224 -11.74 -8.43 -15.18
N PHE A 225 -11.79 -8.75 -13.87
CA PHE A 225 -10.68 -8.66 -12.93
C PHE A 225 -10.47 -9.97 -12.17
N PRO A 226 -10.15 -11.09 -12.86
CA PRO A 226 -10.20 -12.43 -12.26
C PRO A 226 -9.20 -12.63 -11.13
N VAL A 227 -8.03 -11.98 -11.18
CA VAL A 227 -7.01 -12.09 -10.14
C VAL A 227 -7.44 -11.36 -8.87
N ALA A 228 -7.90 -10.11 -8.98
CA ALA A 228 -8.34 -9.32 -7.83
C ALA A 228 -9.59 -9.95 -7.19
N SER A 229 -10.55 -10.39 -8.00
CA SER A 229 -11.79 -11.06 -7.54
C SER A 229 -11.51 -12.38 -6.83
N LYS A 230 -10.51 -13.15 -7.29
CA LYS A 230 -10.09 -14.36 -6.58
C LYS A 230 -9.36 -14.04 -5.28
N PHE A 231 -8.44 -13.08 -5.30
CA PHE A 231 -7.59 -12.79 -4.14
C PHE A 231 -8.36 -12.18 -2.98
N GLN A 232 -9.44 -11.43 -3.22
CA GLN A 232 -10.30 -10.90 -2.15
C GLN A 232 -10.80 -12.00 -1.20
N ASP A 233 -10.93 -13.24 -1.68
CA ASP A 233 -11.43 -14.38 -0.89
C ASP A 233 -10.30 -15.17 -0.21
N GLU A 234 -9.04 -14.97 -0.63
CA GLU A 234 -7.90 -15.75 -0.16
C GLU A 234 -6.97 -14.98 0.78
N ILE A 235 -6.89 -13.64 0.65
CA ILE A 235 -5.90 -12.81 1.38
C ILE A 235 -6.21 -12.72 2.87
N LEU A 236 -5.16 -12.82 3.69
CA LEU A 236 -5.20 -12.66 5.14
C LEU A 236 -3.96 -11.91 5.60
N SER A 237 -4.15 -10.79 6.28
CA SER A 237 -3.07 -10.02 6.89
C SER A 237 -2.78 -10.54 8.28
N LEU A 238 -1.55 -10.96 8.50
CA LEU A 238 -1.02 -11.34 9.81
C LEU A 238 -0.54 -10.11 10.58
N PRO A 239 -0.43 -10.18 11.91
CA PRO A 239 0.18 -9.11 12.70
C PRO A 239 1.53 -8.68 12.12
N MET A 240 1.73 -7.36 11.90
CA MET A 240 2.98 -6.83 11.36
C MET A 240 3.24 -5.44 11.92
N TYR A 241 4.14 -5.36 12.87
CA TYR A 241 4.61 -4.12 13.50
C TYR A 241 6.06 -4.29 13.97
N PRO A 242 6.80 -3.19 14.21
CA PRO A 242 8.24 -3.25 14.53
C PRO A 242 8.59 -4.04 15.80
N GLU A 243 7.69 -4.04 16.79
CA GLU A 243 7.90 -4.61 18.13
C GLU A 243 7.57 -6.12 18.21
N LEU A 244 7.19 -6.77 17.08
CA LEU A 244 7.03 -8.23 17.05
C LEU A 244 8.34 -8.92 17.42
N THR A 245 8.24 -9.90 18.34
CA THR A 245 9.38 -10.76 18.68
C THR A 245 9.34 -12.05 17.85
N GLU A 246 10.47 -12.75 17.78
CA GLU A 246 10.55 -14.04 17.11
C GLU A 246 9.60 -15.06 17.74
N GLU A 247 9.46 -15.06 19.08
CA GLU A 247 8.54 -15.94 19.79
C GLU A 247 7.07 -15.70 19.39
N MET A 248 6.67 -14.43 19.24
CA MET A 248 5.32 -14.09 18.78
C MET A 248 5.09 -14.60 17.34
N ILE A 249 6.06 -14.41 16.45
CA ILE A 249 5.98 -14.86 15.07
C ILE A 249 5.93 -16.40 15.00
N ALA A 250 6.77 -17.08 15.76
CA ALA A 250 6.76 -18.54 15.87
C ALA A 250 5.42 -19.05 16.42
N TYR A 251 4.84 -18.39 17.43
CA TYR A 251 3.52 -18.73 17.97
C TYR A 251 2.42 -18.63 16.90
N ILE A 252 2.40 -17.52 16.14
CA ILE A 252 1.44 -17.31 15.04
C ILE A 252 1.61 -18.40 13.98
N ALA A 253 2.84 -18.67 13.56
CA ALA A 253 3.13 -19.67 12.53
C ALA A 253 2.74 -21.09 12.98
N ASN A 254 3.04 -21.46 14.22
CA ASN A 254 2.67 -22.75 14.80
C ASN A 254 1.13 -22.90 14.89
N ALA A 255 0.40 -21.84 15.25
CA ALA A 255 -1.05 -21.85 15.24
C ALA A 255 -1.60 -22.11 13.82
N ILE A 256 -1.08 -21.42 12.81
CA ILE A 256 -1.46 -21.65 11.41
C ILE A 256 -1.13 -23.09 10.98
N GLY A 257 0.05 -23.59 11.33
CA GLY A 257 0.46 -24.96 11.05
C GLY A 257 -0.48 -25.98 11.66
N SER A 258 -0.85 -25.81 12.93
CA SER A 258 -1.78 -26.71 13.64
C SER A 258 -3.18 -26.75 13.03
N PHE A 259 -3.70 -25.58 12.57
CA PHE A 259 -4.98 -25.51 11.86
C PHE A 259 -5.01 -26.35 10.59
N TYR A 260 -3.88 -26.42 9.86
CA TYR A 260 -3.81 -27.18 8.61
C TYR A 260 -3.35 -28.61 8.78
N ALA A 261 -2.88 -29.01 9.96
CA ALA A 261 -2.53 -30.39 10.29
C ALA A 261 -3.75 -31.21 10.79
N SER A 262 -4.75 -30.51 11.31
CA SER A 262 -6.07 -31.07 11.68
C SER A 262 -6.96 -31.25 10.46
#